data_70920ea91d9b616c7f2c1d2a9eb0b856
#
_entry.id   70920ea91d9b616c7f2c1d2a9eb0b856
#
_cell.length_a   1.000
_cell.length_b   1.000
_cell.length_c   1.000
_cell.angle_alpha   90.00
_cell.angle_beta   90.00
_cell.angle_gamma   90.00
#
_symmetry.space_group_name_H-M   'P 1'
#
loop_
_entity.id
_entity.type
_entity.pdbx_description
1 polymer ?
#
loop_
_entity_poly.entity_id
_entity_poly.type
_entity_poly.pdbx_seq_one_letter_code
_entity_poly.pdbx_strand_id
1 'polypeptide(L)'
;MDFSTFARSRKSTRGFKPDPIPVSVIEDIIDTAKWAPSSYNTQTWHIHAVAGDVLDKIREGNTKNTLAGKPHVRDFPYKEEYEAGHRQNQIDVAVQLFEAMDIKRDDKKNEWIGC
;
A
#
# COMPACT_ATOMS: atom_id res chain seq x y z
N MET A 1 1.43 -22.95 -13.47
CA MET A 1 0.35 -21.92 -13.51
C MET A 1 0.62 -21.09 -14.75
N ASP A 2 -0.39 -20.91 -15.62
CA ASP A 2 -0.24 -20.04 -16.79
C ASP A 2 -0.34 -18.56 -16.39
N PHE A 3 0.17 -17.67 -17.25
CA PHE A 3 0.23 -16.24 -16.98
C PHE A 3 -1.16 -15.62 -16.73
N SER A 4 -2.19 -16.05 -17.45
CA SER A 4 -3.55 -15.50 -17.28
C SER A 4 -4.11 -15.83 -15.90
N THR A 5 -3.93 -17.06 -15.44
CA THR A 5 -4.33 -17.50 -14.10
C THR A 5 -3.55 -16.74 -13.02
N PHE A 6 -2.23 -16.59 -13.22
CA PHE A 6 -1.40 -15.80 -12.31
C PHE A 6 -1.86 -14.35 -12.20
N ALA A 7 -2.05 -13.67 -13.33
CA ALA A 7 -2.47 -12.27 -13.36
C ALA A 7 -3.83 -12.05 -12.68
N ARG A 8 -4.79 -12.98 -12.89
CA ARG A 8 -6.13 -12.92 -12.28
C ARG A 8 -6.13 -13.26 -10.78
N SER A 9 -5.15 -14.01 -10.32
CA SER A 9 -5.02 -14.38 -8.89
C SER A 9 -4.48 -13.24 -8.03
N ARG A 10 -3.92 -12.17 -8.64
CA ARG A 10 -3.39 -11.03 -7.91
C ARG A 10 -4.47 -10.34 -7.06
N LYS A 11 -4.16 -10.11 -5.80
CA LYS A 11 -5.01 -9.38 -4.85
C LYS A 11 -4.21 -8.26 -4.20
N SER A 12 -4.89 -7.20 -3.79
CA SER A 12 -4.31 -6.16 -2.95
C SER A 12 -4.46 -6.58 -1.49
N THR A 13 -3.40 -7.13 -0.91
CA THR A 13 -3.39 -7.53 0.50
C THR A 13 -3.00 -6.32 1.34
N ARG A 14 -3.80 -5.99 2.35
CA ARG A 14 -3.58 -4.84 3.24
C ARG A 14 -3.44 -5.23 4.70
N GLY A 15 -3.99 -6.37 5.11
CA GLY A 15 -3.79 -6.93 6.44
C GLY A 15 -2.70 -8.00 6.44
N PHE A 16 -1.70 -7.85 7.29
CA PHE A 16 -0.58 -8.79 7.40
C PHE A 16 -0.52 -9.37 8.82
N LYS A 17 -0.09 -10.61 8.91
CA LYS A 17 0.19 -11.25 10.19
C LYS A 17 1.45 -10.65 10.82
N PRO A 18 1.58 -10.68 12.15
CA PRO A 18 2.76 -10.16 12.84
C PRO A 18 3.98 -11.09 12.77
N ASP A 19 3.87 -12.22 12.06
CA ASP A 19 4.93 -13.24 12.01
C ASP A 19 6.20 -12.64 11.37
N PRO A 20 7.38 -12.94 11.91
CA PRO A 20 8.64 -12.47 11.33
C PRO A 20 8.88 -13.11 9.96
N ILE A 21 9.34 -12.30 9.02
CA ILE A 21 9.70 -12.77 7.68
C ILE A 21 11.19 -13.06 7.66
N PRO A 22 11.62 -14.26 7.22
CA PRO A 22 13.04 -14.58 7.05
C PRO A 22 13.73 -13.60 6.09
N VAL A 23 14.95 -13.21 6.40
CA VAL A 23 15.73 -12.26 5.58
C VAL A 23 15.88 -12.77 4.15
N SER A 24 16.10 -14.08 3.96
CA SER A 24 16.20 -14.70 2.63
C SER A 24 14.96 -14.48 1.76
N VAL A 25 13.76 -14.49 2.35
CA VAL A 25 12.51 -14.19 1.60
C VAL A 25 12.48 -12.73 1.16
N ILE A 26 12.96 -11.82 2.01
CA ILE A 26 13.05 -10.40 1.66
C ILE A 26 14.06 -10.18 0.53
N GLU A 27 15.21 -10.85 0.59
CA GLU A 27 16.23 -10.83 -0.45
C GLU A 27 15.70 -11.36 -1.78
N ASP A 28 14.98 -12.47 -1.81
CA ASP A 28 14.35 -13.04 -3.01
C ASP A 28 13.32 -12.08 -3.62
N ILE A 29 12.53 -11.41 -2.79
CA ILE A 29 11.56 -10.40 -3.25
C ILE A 29 12.29 -9.23 -3.90
N ILE A 30 13.35 -8.72 -3.27
CA ILE A 30 14.15 -7.60 -3.79
C ILE A 30 14.83 -8.00 -5.11
N ASP A 31 15.40 -9.18 -5.16
CA ASP A 31 16.04 -9.69 -6.37
C ASP A 31 15.07 -9.83 -7.53
N THR A 32 13.84 -10.25 -7.25
CA THR A 32 12.78 -10.29 -8.26
C THR A 32 12.36 -8.86 -8.67
N ALA A 33 12.19 -7.96 -7.72
CA ALA A 33 11.77 -6.57 -7.98
C ALA A 33 12.77 -5.79 -8.83
N LYS A 34 14.06 -6.08 -8.74
CA LYS A 34 15.13 -5.45 -9.55
C LYS A 34 14.99 -5.69 -11.05
N TRP A 35 14.21 -6.68 -11.47
CA TRP A 35 13.91 -6.93 -12.89
C TRP A 35 12.83 -6.00 -13.46
N ALA A 36 12.25 -5.13 -12.66
CA ALA A 36 11.32 -4.13 -13.14
C ALA A 36 12.02 -3.20 -14.15
N PRO A 37 11.34 -2.80 -15.25
CA PRO A 37 11.93 -1.87 -16.21
C PRO A 37 12.11 -0.49 -15.59
N SER A 38 13.17 0.21 -16.04
CA SER A 38 13.40 1.61 -15.69
C SER A 38 13.73 2.42 -16.93
N SER A 39 13.51 3.74 -16.92
CA SER A 39 13.82 4.60 -18.04
C SER A 39 15.31 4.51 -18.37
N TYR A 40 15.62 4.20 -19.63
CA TYR A 40 17.00 3.96 -20.08
C TYR A 40 17.79 2.93 -19.25
N ASN A 41 17.10 2.04 -18.54
CA ASN A 41 17.71 1.08 -17.62
C ASN A 41 18.60 1.73 -16.54
N THR A 42 18.24 2.89 -16.08
CA THR A 42 19.03 3.67 -15.11
C THR A 42 18.98 3.09 -13.70
N GLN A 43 18.03 2.18 -13.43
CA GLN A 43 17.92 1.41 -12.17
C GLN A 43 18.04 2.29 -10.92
N THR A 44 17.33 3.40 -10.88
CA THR A 44 17.42 4.46 -9.85
C THR A 44 16.70 4.13 -8.55
N TRP A 45 16.21 2.91 -8.35
CA TRP A 45 15.53 2.52 -7.12
C TRP A 45 16.51 2.38 -5.95
N HIS A 46 16.10 2.89 -4.82
CA HIS A 46 16.70 2.64 -3.51
C HIS A 46 15.67 1.91 -2.66
N ILE A 47 16.01 0.72 -2.20
CA ILE A 47 15.09 -0.15 -1.44
C ILE A 47 15.54 -0.20 0.01
N HIS A 48 14.63 0.16 0.93
CA HIS A 48 14.85 0.08 2.35
C HIS A 48 13.86 -0.90 2.97
N ALA A 49 14.34 -2.04 3.47
CA ALA A 49 13.55 -2.96 4.27
C ALA A 49 13.64 -2.56 5.75
N VAL A 50 12.49 -2.34 6.38
CA VAL A 50 12.42 -1.92 7.78
C VAL A 50 11.56 -2.88 8.58
N ALA A 51 11.97 -3.19 9.81
CA ALA A 51 11.26 -4.07 10.73
C ALA A 51 11.46 -3.62 12.19
N GLY A 52 10.77 -4.29 13.12
CA GLY A 52 10.89 -4.05 14.56
C GLY A 52 10.65 -2.59 14.94
N ASP A 53 11.42 -2.07 15.88
CA ASP A 53 11.25 -0.73 16.45
C ASP A 53 11.26 0.40 15.41
N VAL A 54 11.98 0.22 14.30
CA VAL A 54 12.02 1.24 13.22
C VAL A 54 10.67 1.28 12.51
N LEU A 55 10.09 0.12 12.20
CA LEU A 55 8.77 0.03 11.60
C LEU A 55 7.70 0.60 12.53
N ASP A 56 7.78 0.32 13.82
CA ASP A 56 6.82 0.80 14.81
C ASP A 56 6.88 2.34 14.94
N LYS A 57 8.07 2.93 14.94
CA LYS A 57 8.25 4.39 14.92
C LYS A 57 7.66 5.03 13.65
N ILE A 58 7.81 4.40 12.50
CA ILE A 58 7.22 4.88 11.24
C ILE A 58 5.69 4.83 11.32
N ARG A 59 5.12 3.73 11.80
CA ARG A 59 3.67 3.57 11.99
C ARG A 59 3.11 4.62 12.94
N GLU A 60 3.75 4.80 14.09
CA GLU A 60 3.36 5.82 15.07
C GLU A 60 3.41 7.23 14.48
N GLY A 61 4.49 7.56 13.78
CA GLY A 61 4.66 8.85 13.11
C GLY A 61 3.58 9.11 12.06
N ASN A 62 3.28 8.13 11.23
CA ASN A 62 2.23 8.22 10.21
C ASN A 62 0.84 8.41 10.84
N THR A 63 0.50 7.60 11.84
CA THR A 63 -0.76 7.70 12.58
C THR A 63 -0.91 9.08 13.22
N LYS A 64 0.13 9.58 13.90
CA LYS A 64 0.14 10.91 14.52
C LYS A 64 -0.07 12.02 13.50
N ASN A 65 0.59 11.97 12.35
CA ASN A 65 0.45 12.97 11.30
C ASN A 65 -0.96 12.95 10.69
N THR A 66 -1.52 11.78 10.45
CA THR A 66 -2.88 11.61 9.92
C THR A 66 -3.94 12.14 10.88
N LEU A 67 -3.85 11.77 12.17
CA LEU A 67 -4.79 12.27 13.19
C LEU A 67 -4.67 13.78 13.41
N ALA A 68 -3.49 14.36 13.21
CA ALA A 68 -3.26 15.80 13.25
C ALA A 68 -3.75 16.54 12.00
N GLY A 69 -4.31 15.84 11.01
CA GLY A 69 -4.80 16.42 9.76
C GLY A 69 -3.70 17.05 8.90
N LYS A 70 -2.45 16.58 9.02
CA LYS A 70 -1.36 17.09 8.19
C LYS A 70 -1.64 16.80 6.72
N PRO A 71 -1.50 17.78 5.82
CA PRO A 71 -1.73 17.55 4.40
C PRO A 71 -0.70 16.57 3.82
N HIS A 72 -1.15 15.78 2.85
CA HIS A 72 -0.24 14.94 2.06
C HIS A 72 0.65 15.83 1.19
N VAL A 73 1.95 15.60 1.25
CA VAL A 73 2.91 16.21 0.33
C VAL A 73 3.17 15.21 -0.80
N ARG A 74 2.95 15.64 -2.03
CA ARG A 74 3.15 14.83 -3.24
C ARG A 74 4.23 15.45 -4.09
N ASP A 75 5.12 14.61 -4.61
CA ASP A 75 6.19 15.04 -5.50
C ASP A 75 5.66 15.44 -6.89
N PHE A 76 4.53 14.84 -7.32
CA PHE A 76 3.91 15.09 -8.61
C PHE A 76 2.44 15.51 -8.44
N PRO A 77 1.97 16.50 -9.22
CA PRO A 77 0.56 16.83 -9.27
C PRO A 77 -0.22 15.63 -9.83
N TYR A 78 -1.39 15.39 -9.30
CA TYR A 78 -2.27 14.36 -9.83
C TYR A 78 -3.70 14.88 -9.89
N LYS A 79 -4.53 14.24 -10.71
CA LYS A 79 -5.95 14.61 -10.83
C LYS A 79 -6.66 14.32 -9.51
N GLU A 80 -7.25 15.33 -8.90
CA GLU A 80 -7.88 15.24 -7.58
C GLU A 80 -9.15 14.39 -7.60
N GLU A 81 -9.87 14.37 -8.72
CA GLU A 81 -11.11 13.64 -8.86
C GLU A 81 -11.11 12.74 -10.12
N TYR A 82 -11.64 11.56 -9.95
CA TYR A 82 -12.00 10.67 -11.05
C TYR A 82 -13.40 11.01 -11.55
N GLU A 83 -13.65 10.83 -12.84
CA GLU A 83 -14.93 11.11 -13.49
C GLU A 83 -15.70 9.82 -13.81
N ALA A 84 -17.03 9.94 -13.92
CA ALA A 84 -17.93 8.88 -14.37
C ALA A 84 -17.67 7.51 -13.73
N GLY A 85 -17.52 6.46 -14.56
CA GLY A 85 -17.34 5.09 -14.10
C GLY A 85 -16.09 4.86 -13.24
N HIS A 86 -15.02 5.63 -13.45
CA HIS A 86 -13.82 5.52 -12.62
C HIS A 86 -14.07 5.98 -11.19
N ARG A 87 -14.88 7.02 -11.01
CA ARG A 87 -15.30 7.48 -9.68
C ARG A 87 -16.16 6.45 -8.99
N GLN A 88 -17.09 5.81 -9.73
CA GLN A 88 -17.92 4.75 -9.17
C GLN A 88 -17.08 3.56 -8.70
N ASN A 89 -16.14 3.10 -9.51
CA ASN A 89 -15.20 2.03 -9.13
C ASN A 89 -14.42 2.37 -7.85
N GLN A 90 -14.00 3.61 -7.68
CA GLN A 90 -13.31 4.06 -6.47
C GLN A 90 -14.22 3.97 -5.24
N ILE A 91 -15.48 4.37 -5.36
CA ILE A 91 -16.48 4.30 -4.29
C ILE A 91 -16.76 2.85 -3.93
N ASP A 92 -17.00 2.00 -4.92
CA ASP A 92 -17.33 0.59 -4.72
C ASP A 92 -16.22 -0.17 -3.99
N VAL A 93 -14.97 0.08 -4.37
CA VAL A 93 -13.79 -0.50 -3.68
C VAL A 93 -13.68 -0.01 -2.24
N ALA A 94 -13.93 1.27 -1.99
CA ALA A 94 -13.88 1.82 -0.64
C ALA A 94 -14.97 1.20 0.26
N VAL A 95 -16.21 1.09 -0.26
CA VAL A 95 -17.33 0.46 0.46
C VAL A 95 -17.00 -1.01 0.80
N GLN A 96 -16.57 -1.79 -0.20
CA GLN A 96 -16.21 -3.19 0.01
C GLN A 96 -15.08 -3.36 1.04
N LEU A 97 -14.09 -2.48 1.01
CA LEU A 97 -12.99 -2.51 1.97
C LEU A 97 -13.47 -2.22 3.40
N PHE A 98 -14.27 -1.18 3.58
CA PHE A 98 -14.78 -0.80 4.90
C PHE A 98 -15.73 -1.87 5.47
N GLU A 99 -16.59 -2.45 4.64
CA GLU A 99 -17.44 -3.57 5.05
C GLU A 99 -16.62 -4.81 5.45
N ALA A 100 -15.60 -5.16 4.67
CA ALA A 100 -14.72 -6.29 4.98
C ALA A 100 -13.90 -6.13 6.26
N MET A 101 -13.64 -4.88 6.67
CA MET A 101 -12.89 -4.53 7.88
C MET A 101 -13.78 -4.16 9.06
N ASP A 102 -15.11 -4.19 8.89
CA ASP A 102 -16.09 -3.74 9.89
C ASP A 102 -15.81 -2.30 10.40
N ILE A 103 -15.40 -1.42 9.49
CA ILE A 103 -15.08 -0.02 9.78
C ILE A 103 -16.26 0.87 9.40
N LYS A 104 -16.74 1.68 10.36
CA LYS A 104 -17.79 2.66 10.11
C LYS A 104 -17.19 3.91 9.42
N ARG A 105 -17.98 4.53 8.55
CA ARG A 105 -17.58 5.70 7.74
C ARG A 105 -17.07 6.90 8.55
N ASP A 106 -17.47 7.04 9.80
CA ASP A 106 -17.09 8.09 10.73
C ASP A 106 -15.90 7.71 11.64
N ASP A 107 -15.46 6.47 11.59
CA ASP A 107 -14.33 5.96 12.39
C ASP A 107 -12.98 6.26 11.73
N LYS A 108 -12.61 7.53 11.73
CA LYS A 108 -11.34 8.00 11.15
C LYS A 108 -10.09 7.33 11.71
N LYS A 109 -10.16 6.79 12.92
CA LYS A 109 -9.02 6.13 13.54
C LYS A 109 -8.74 4.77 12.89
N ASN A 110 -9.78 4.01 12.61
CA ASN A 110 -9.65 2.66 12.02
C ASN A 110 -9.61 2.70 10.48
N GLU A 111 -10.13 3.76 9.85
CA GLU A 111 -10.03 4.00 8.41
C GLU A 111 -8.57 3.96 7.90
N TRP A 112 -7.60 4.41 8.72
CA TRP A 112 -6.19 4.53 8.35
C TRP A 112 -5.29 3.42 8.88
N ILE A 113 -5.75 2.61 9.81
CA ILE A 113 -4.98 1.48 10.37
C ILE A 113 -4.92 0.30 9.39
N GLY A 114 -5.84 0.25 8.43
CA GLY A 114 -5.95 -0.80 7.41
C GLY A 114 -5.23 -0.51 6.09
N CYS A 115 -4.49 0.60 5.97
CA CYS A 115 -3.73 0.97 4.77
C CYS A 115 -2.24 0.85 4.96
#